data_fec56ce29c8e94728059dca53934e046
#
_entry.id   fec56ce29c8e94728059dca53934e046
#
_cell.length_a   1.000
_cell.length_b   1.000
_cell.length_c   1.000
_cell.angle_alpha   90.00
_cell.angle_beta   90.00
_cell.angle_gamma   90.00
#
_symmetry.space_group_name_H-M   'P 1'
#
loop_
_entity.id
_entity.type
_entity.pdbx_description
1 polymer ?
#
loop_
_entity_poly.entity_id
_entity_poly.type
_entity_poly.pdbx_seq_one_letter_code
_entity_poly.pdbx_strand_id
1 'polypeptide(L)'
;MTGSITINVDDGSFTAYRADPAGTPRGAIVVIQEIFGINAGIRRQCDLFAEAGYLAIAPDLFWRFAAGVELDPDVKPEFERALQLMGQLDQDAAIRDLETTIRTVRGMLPEDGKVGAVGFCLGGRLAFMVAARTDVDASVGYYGVGIDGLLGEKHGIARPLMLHIPVEDHFVDHDAQARIHAGLDDHPKVTLHDYPGEDHGFAAAFGSRRSEEAATLAEGRTAAFFAEHLG
;
A
#
# COMPACT_ATOMS: atom_id res chain seq x y z
N MET A 1 13.77 15.10 -4.58
CA MET A 1 14.98 14.58 -3.86
C MET A 1 14.55 13.37 -3.06
N THR A 2 15.44 12.37 -2.93
CA THR A 2 15.16 11.16 -2.14
C THR A 2 15.99 11.14 -0.87
N GLY A 3 15.47 10.55 0.21
CA GLY A 3 16.15 10.49 1.50
C GLY A 3 15.42 9.56 2.47
N SER A 4 15.69 9.73 3.74
CA SER A 4 14.97 9.05 4.82
C SER A 4 14.51 10.04 5.87
N ILE A 5 13.42 9.71 6.54
CA ILE A 5 12.95 10.42 7.72
C ILE A 5 12.80 9.44 8.88
N THR A 6 12.83 9.96 10.10
CA THR A 6 12.51 9.20 11.30
C THR A 6 11.09 9.56 11.76
N ILE A 7 10.29 8.54 12.01
CA ILE A 7 8.94 8.66 12.57
C ILE A 7 8.99 8.17 14.01
N ASN A 8 8.52 9.00 14.92
CA ASN A 8 8.50 8.68 16.36
C ASN A 8 7.11 8.15 16.75
N VAL A 9 7.08 7.07 17.51
CA VAL A 9 5.89 6.44 18.08
C VAL A 9 6.10 6.24 19.58
N ASP A 10 5.06 5.87 20.30
CA ASP A 10 5.12 5.77 21.78
C ASP A 10 6.16 4.75 22.27
N ASP A 11 6.38 3.67 21.52
CA ASP A 11 7.29 2.56 21.86
C ASP A 11 8.64 2.59 21.13
N GLY A 12 8.95 3.68 20.40
CA GLY A 12 10.24 3.83 19.73
C GLY A 12 10.23 4.77 18.53
N SER A 13 11.03 4.43 17.52
CA SER A 13 11.07 5.18 16.26
C SER A 13 11.50 4.27 15.12
N PHE A 14 11.05 4.58 13.92
CA PHE A 14 11.45 3.87 12.71
C PHE A 14 11.80 4.81 11.57
N THR A 15 12.57 4.29 10.62
CA THR A 15 12.90 5.01 9.40
C THR A 15 11.81 4.81 8.35
N ALA A 16 11.62 5.82 7.53
CA ALA A 16 10.81 5.72 6.33
C ALA A 16 11.60 6.28 5.14
N TYR A 17 11.51 5.62 3.98
CA TYR A 17 11.99 6.18 2.73
C TYR A 17 11.12 7.37 2.33
N ARG A 18 11.76 8.42 1.82
CA ARG A 18 11.11 9.66 1.41
C ARG A 18 11.50 10.02 -0.01
N ALA A 19 10.53 10.35 -0.84
CA ALA A 19 10.72 10.94 -2.16
C ALA A 19 9.90 12.23 -2.26
N ASP A 20 10.61 13.35 -2.51
CA ASP A 20 10.00 14.67 -2.63
C ASP A 20 9.71 14.99 -4.09
N PRO A 21 8.57 15.62 -4.41
CA PRO A 21 8.31 16.15 -5.74
C PRO A 21 9.21 17.37 -6.07
N ALA A 22 9.25 17.74 -7.34
CA ALA A 22 10.06 18.89 -7.81
C ALA A 22 9.55 20.26 -7.31
N GLY A 23 8.33 20.35 -6.81
CA GLY A 23 7.69 21.59 -6.35
C GLY A 23 6.90 21.38 -5.06
N THR A 24 5.95 22.27 -4.80
CA THR A 24 5.01 22.12 -3.69
C THR A 24 4.19 20.84 -3.89
N PRO A 25 4.14 19.93 -2.90
CA PRO A 25 3.35 18.71 -3.01
C PRO A 25 1.86 18.99 -3.25
N ARG A 26 1.26 18.25 -4.19
CA ARG A 26 -0.20 18.25 -4.42
C ARG A 26 -0.95 17.59 -3.26
N GLY A 27 -0.30 16.69 -2.57
CA GLY A 27 -0.72 15.88 -1.45
C GLY A 27 0.40 14.93 -1.08
N ALA A 28 0.12 13.95 -0.23
CA ALA A 28 1.12 12.92 0.08
C ALA A 28 0.55 11.51 -0.10
N ILE A 29 1.43 10.54 -0.35
CA ILE A 29 1.09 9.14 -0.48
C ILE A 29 1.99 8.31 0.44
N VAL A 30 1.37 7.57 1.35
CA VAL A 30 2.04 6.54 2.15
C VAL A 30 2.05 5.25 1.34
N VAL A 31 3.25 4.77 0.98
CA VAL A 31 3.46 3.55 0.20
C VAL A 31 3.74 2.40 1.17
N ILE A 32 2.84 1.43 1.21
CA ILE A 32 2.87 0.32 2.16
C ILE A 32 3.53 -0.88 1.52
N GLN A 33 4.60 -1.36 2.13
CA GLN A 33 5.45 -2.43 1.64
C GLN A 33 4.73 -3.77 1.42
N GLU A 34 5.31 -4.60 0.55
CA GLU A 34 5.07 -6.04 0.50
C GLU A 34 5.80 -6.73 1.68
N ILE A 35 5.87 -8.05 1.65
CA ILE A 35 6.62 -8.84 2.65
C ILE A 35 8.14 -8.70 2.55
N PHE A 36 8.66 -7.97 1.58
CA PHE A 36 10.09 -7.85 1.24
C PHE A 36 10.75 -6.61 1.85
N GLY A 37 10.05 -5.84 2.70
CA GLY A 37 10.55 -4.59 3.27
C GLY A 37 10.56 -3.43 2.28
N ILE A 38 11.35 -2.39 2.58
CA ILE A 38 11.48 -1.20 1.73
C ILE A 38 12.53 -1.45 0.63
N ASN A 39 12.28 -2.45 -0.18
CA ASN A 39 13.16 -2.86 -1.26
C ASN A 39 13.15 -1.87 -2.45
N ALA A 40 13.96 -2.17 -3.48
CA ALA A 40 14.04 -1.32 -4.67
C ALA A 40 12.69 -1.09 -5.34
N GLY A 41 11.78 -2.07 -5.33
CA GLY A 41 10.43 -1.95 -5.89
C GLY A 41 9.58 -0.92 -5.17
N ILE A 42 9.54 -0.97 -3.85
CA ILE A 42 8.80 -0.01 -3.02
C ILE A 42 9.39 1.40 -3.14
N ARG A 43 10.73 1.52 -3.15
CA ARG A 43 11.37 2.83 -3.40
C ARG A 43 11.02 3.38 -4.78
N ARG A 44 11.01 2.54 -5.83
CA ARG A 44 10.60 2.99 -7.17
C ARG A 44 9.15 3.47 -7.20
N GLN A 45 8.24 2.82 -6.48
CA GLN A 45 6.86 3.31 -6.36
C GLN A 45 6.81 4.71 -5.72
N CYS A 46 7.58 4.94 -4.65
CA CYS A 46 7.68 6.29 -4.06
C CYS A 46 8.21 7.32 -5.05
N ASP A 47 9.25 6.97 -5.83
CA ASP A 47 9.84 7.87 -6.81
C ASP A 47 8.84 8.23 -7.91
N LEU A 48 8.03 7.26 -8.38
CA LEU A 48 6.97 7.48 -9.38
C LEU A 48 5.88 8.44 -8.85
N PHE A 49 5.46 8.30 -7.59
CA PHE A 49 4.53 9.26 -6.99
C PHE A 49 5.15 10.64 -6.80
N ALA A 50 6.44 10.73 -6.50
CA ALA A 50 7.14 12.02 -6.42
C ALA A 50 7.25 12.67 -7.82
N GLU A 51 7.53 11.91 -8.87
CA GLU A 51 7.49 12.36 -10.27
C GLU A 51 6.08 12.88 -10.66
N ALA A 52 5.01 12.27 -10.10
CA ALA A 52 3.63 12.70 -10.28
C ALA A 52 3.20 13.90 -9.41
N GLY A 53 4.11 14.45 -8.58
CA GLY A 53 3.87 15.64 -7.78
C GLY A 53 3.43 15.43 -6.34
N TYR A 54 3.48 14.20 -5.82
CA TYR A 54 3.14 13.88 -4.43
C TYR A 54 4.38 13.74 -3.55
N LEU A 55 4.29 14.10 -2.29
CA LEU A 55 5.26 13.66 -1.28
C LEU A 55 5.01 12.17 -1.01
N ALA A 56 5.98 11.30 -1.30
CA ALA A 56 5.82 9.86 -1.09
C ALA A 56 6.69 9.36 0.07
N ILE A 57 6.10 8.55 0.95
CA ILE A 57 6.75 8.03 2.16
C ILE A 57 6.46 6.53 2.27
N ALA A 58 7.51 5.71 2.44
CA ALA A 58 7.37 4.29 2.74
C ALA A 58 7.96 3.95 4.12
N PRO A 59 7.12 3.71 5.14
CA PRO A 59 7.57 3.35 6.49
C PRO A 59 8.07 1.91 6.54
N ASP A 60 9.15 1.65 7.27
CA ASP A 60 9.64 0.30 7.57
C ASP A 60 8.72 -0.35 8.62
N LEU A 61 7.81 -1.22 8.20
CA LEU A 61 6.86 -1.88 9.10
C LEU A 61 7.47 -3.08 9.85
N PHE A 62 8.68 -3.49 9.49
CA PHE A 62 9.40 -4.57 10.17
C PHE A 62 10.34 -4.07 11.27
N TRP A 63 10.40 -2.78 11.52
CA TRP A 63 11.38 -2.14 12.39
C TRP A 63 11.49 -2.73 13.80
N ARG A 64 10.38 -3.26 14.37
CA ARG A 64 10.38 -3.80 15.73
C ARG A 64 11.15 -5.11 15.86
N PHE A 65 11.36 -5.86 14.78
CA PHE A 65 12.00 -7.18 14.82
C PHE A 65 13.03 -7.41 13.72
N ALA A 66 13.01 -6.65 12.65
CA ALA A 66 13.92 -6.77 11.52
C ALA A 66 14.03 -5.44 10.75
N ALA A 67 14.56 -4.39 11.39
CA ALA A 67 14.70 -3.08 10.76
C ALA A 67 15.61 -3.12 9.52
N GLY A 68 15.25 -2.35 8.49
CA GLY A 68 16.05 -2.18 7.27
C GLY A 68 16.05 -3.38 6.35
N VAL A 69 15.01 -4.21 6.39
CA VAL A 69 14.86 -5.34 5.46
C VAL A 69 14.64 -4.85 4.03
N GLU A 70 15.44 -5.41 3.11
CA GLU A 70 15.36 -5.19 1.67
C GLU A 70 15.59 -6.52 0.95
N LEU A 71 14.53 -7.25 0.63
CA LEU A 71 14.61 -8.58 0.03
C LEU A 71 14.17 -8.55 -1.44
N ASP A 72 14.77 -9.42 -2.24
CA ASP A 72 14.44 -9.62 -3.65
C ASP A 72 13.40 -10.76 -3.78
N PRO A 73 12.20 -10.49 -4.30
CA PRO A 73 11.15 -11.50 -4.48
C PRO A 73 11.51 -12.62 -5.46
N ASP A 74 12.43 -12.39 -6.38
CA ASP A 74 12.86 -13.38 -7.39
C ASP A 74 13.99 -14.30 -6.85
N VAL A 75 14.50 -14.03 -5.64
CA VAL A 75 15.53 -14.85 -4.97
C VAL A 75 14.86 -15.76 -3.94
N LYS A 76 14.80 -17.07 -4.23
CA LYS A 76 14.05 -18.03 -3.41
C LYS A 76 14.39 -18.01 -1.90
N PRO A 77 15.66 -18.00 -1.44
CA PRO A 77 15.97 -17.89 -0.01
C PRO A 77 15.45 -16.60 0.63
N GLU A 78 15.44 -15.49 -0.12
CA GLU A 78 14.94 -14.20 0.36
C GLU A 78 13.41 -14.20 0.44
N PHE A 79 12.73 -14.85 -0.51
CA PHE A 79 11.29 -15.07 -0.45
C PHE A 79 10.88 -15.90 0.78
N GLU A 80 11.60 -17.00 1.06
CA GLU A 80 11.38 -17.82 2.26
C GLU A 80 11.60 -17.00 3.55
N ARG A 81 12.60 -16.14 3.56
CA ARG A 81 12.86 -15.20 4.67
C ARG A 81 11.71 -14.20 4.83
N ALA A 82 11.21 -13.65 3.74
CA ALA A 82 10.09 -12.70 3.73
C ALA A 82 8.82 -13.29 4.35
N LEU A 83 8.50 -14.56 4.04
CA LEU A 83 7.37 -15.28 4.65
C LEU A 83 7.53 -15.43 6.18
N GLN A 84 8.76 -15.70 6.65
CA GLN A 84 9.05 -15.78 8.09
C GLN A 84 8.85 -14.43 8.79
N LEU A 85 9.26 -13.33 8.16
CA LEU A 85 9.09 -11.98 8.69
C LEU A 85 7.62 -11.57 8.72
N MET A 86 6.86 -11.87 7.65
CA MET A 86 5.41 -11.62 7.61
C MET A 86 4.69 -12.31 8.79
N GLY A 87 5.10 -13.52 9.14
CA GLY A 87 4.51 -14.28 10.25
C GLY A 87 4.78 -13.66 11.65
N GLN A 88 5.72 -12.72 11.77
CA GLN A 88 6.06 -12.03 13.00
C GLN A 88 5.36 -10.65 13.12
N LEU A 89 4.75 -10.16 12.04
CA LEU A 89 4.15 -8.83 12.02
C LEU A 89 2.87 -8.79 12.85
N ASP A 90 2.86 -7.97 13.89
CA ASP A 90 1.64 -7.50 14.55
C ASP A 90 0.96 -6.46 13.65
N GLN A 91 -0.13 -6.85 12.98
CA GLN A 91 -0.83 -5.99 12.03
C GLN A 91 -1.51 -4.81 12.73
N ASP A 92 -1.98 -4.95 13.96
CA ASP A 92 -2.58 -3.85 14.70
C ASP A 92 -1.52 -2.80 15.10
N ALA A 93 -0.30 -3.25 15.45
CA ALA A 93 0.84 -2.36 15.63
C ALA A 93 1.22 -1.66 14.31
N ALA A 94 1.25 -2.40 13.19
CA ALA A 94 1.54 -1.82 11.88
C ALA A 94 0.50 -0.75 11.48
N ILE A 95 -0.78 -0.92 11.80
CA ILE A 95 -1.81 0.10 11.54
C ILE A 95 -1.57 1.34 12.40
N ARG A 96 -1.17 1.21 13.68
CA ARG A 96 -0.81 2.36 14.51
C ARG A 96 0.41 3.12 13.95
N ASP A 97 1.41 2.40 13.41
CA ASP A 97 2.56 3.01 12.75
C ASP A 97 2.16 3.74 11.47
N LEU A 98 1.27 3.15 10.66
CA LEU A 98 0.73 3.76 9.45
C LEU A 98 -0.10 5.00 9.79
N GLU A 99 -0.94 4.97 10.81
CA GLU A 99 -1.70 6.13 11.28
C GLU A 99 -0.77 7.27 11.73
N THR A 100 0.29 6.94 12.48
CA THR A 100 1.29 7.93 12.91
C THR A 100 2.06 8.48 11.70
N THR A 101 2.36 7.63 10.71
CA THR A 101 2.97 8.05 9.45
C THR A 101 2.06 9.03 8.70
N ILE A 102 0.77 8.71 8.54
CA ILE A 102 -0.23 9.58 7.90
C ILE A 102 -0.28 10.95 8.59
N ARG A 103 -0.39 10.99 9.94
CA ARG A 103 -0.41 12.25 10.70
C ARG A 103 0.89 13.05 10.53
N THR A 104 2.04 12.38 10.59
CA THR A 104 3.36 13.01 10.42
C THR A 104 3.48 13.65 9.04
N VAL A 105 3.09 12.93 8.00
CA VAL A 105 3.17 13.38 6.61
C VAL A 105 2.16 14.51 6.34
N ARG A 106 0.95 14.42 6.89
CA ARG A 106 -0.05 15.51 6.81
C ARG A 106 0.49 16.81 7.38
N GLY A 107 1.24 16.75 8.48
CA GLY A 107 1.91 17.94 9.06
C GLY A 107 3.04 18.53 8.20
N MET A 108 3.49 17.85 7.15
CA MET A 108 4.49 18.34 6.20
C MET A 108 3.86 19.01 4.97
N LEU A 109 2.55 18.92 4.80
CA LEU A 109 1.82 19.48 3.68
C LEU A 109 1.35 20.91 3.99
N PRO A 110 0.98 21.69 2.96
CA PRO A 110 0.23 22.93 3.15
C PRO A 110 -1.07 22.67 3.94
N GLU A 111 -1.66 23.75 4.46
CA GLU A 111 -2.97 23.69 5.13
C GLU A 111 -4.00 23.01 4.19
N ASP A 112 -4.82 22.13 4.74
CA ASP A 112 -5.76 21.26 4.01
C ASP A 112 -5.14 20.19 3.08
N GLY A 113 -3.84 19.96 3.19
CA GLY A 113 -3.15 18.92 2.41
C GLY A 113 -3.66 17.51 2.75
N LYS A 114 -3.97 16.73 1.71
CA LYS A 114 -4.55 15.39 1.82
C LYS A 114 -3.48 14.30 1.75
N VAL A 115 -3.74 13.18 2.41
CA VAL A 115 -2.85 12.02 2.46
C VAL A 115 -3.58 10.78 1.97
N GLY A 116 -3.03 10.15 0.91
CA GLY A 116 -3.45 8.84 0.45
C GLY A 116 -2.55 7.72 0.97
N ALA A 117 -3.03 6.49 0.85
CA ALA A 117 -2.23 5.30 1.08
C ALA A 117 -2.33 4.36 -0.13
N VAL A 118 -1.24 3.70 -0.49
CA VAL A 118 -1.23 2.63 -1.48
C VAL A 118 -0.41 1.47 -0.95
N GLY A 119 -0.91 0.25 -1.10
CA GLY A 119 -0.22 -0.93 -0.60
C GLY A 119 -0.27 -2.10 -1.56
N PHE A 120 0.74 -2.97 -1.47
CA PHE A 120 0.96 -4.10 -2.36
C PHE A 120 1.05 -5.40 -1.56
N CYS A 121 0.37 -6.48 -1.97
CA CYS A 121 0.37 -7.76 -1.27
C CYS A 121 -0.09 -7.63 0.20
N LEU A 122 0.78 -7.89 1.17
CA LEU A 122 0.57 -7.56 2.59
C LEU A 122 0.12 -6.10 2.75
N GLY A 123 0.80 -5.17 2.07
CA GLY A 123 0.45 -3.76 2.06
C GLY A 123 -0.93 -3.48 1.45
N GLY A 124 -1.38 -4.27 0.47
CA GLY A 124 -2.73 -4.18 -0.08
C GLY A 124 -3.81 -4.53 0.94
N ARG A 125 -3.58 -5.55 1.77
CA ARG A 125 -4.40 -5.85 2.94
C ARG A 125 -4.37 -4.71 3.96
N LEU A 126 -3.17 -4.20 4.28
CA LEU A 126 -3.03 -3.10 5.23
C LEU A 126 -3.67 -1.81 4.71
N ALA A 127 -3.68 -1.56 3.40
CA ALA A 127 -4.39 -0.43 2.79
C ALA A 127 -5.91 -0.50 3.00
N PHE A 128 -6.51 -1.71 2.96
CA PHE A 128 -7.91 -1.93 3.35
C PHE A 128 -8.12 -1.59 4.84
N MET A 129 -7.23 -2.09 5.72
CA MET A 129 -7.33 -1.82 7.16
C MET A 129 -7.13 -0.32 7.48
N VAL A 130 -6.21 0.36 6.79
CA VAL A 130 -6.01 1.82 6.88
C VAL A 130 -7.28 2.57 6.48
N ALA A 131 -7.93 2.18 5.38
CA ALA A 131 -9.20 2.78 4.95
C ALA A 131 -10.33 2.60 5.97
N ALA A 132 -10.34 1.47 6.69
CA ALA A 132 -11.38 1.15 7.67
C ALA A 132 -11.11 1.74 9.08
N ARG A 133 -9.84 2.00 9.43
CA ARG A 133 -9.45 2.26 10.81
C ARG A 133 -8.77 3.62 11.04
N THR A 134 -8.46 4.37 9.98
CA THR A 134 -7.75 5.66 10.08
C THR A 134 -8.49 6.79 9.38
N ASP A 135 -7.95 8.00 9.47
CA ASP A 135 -8.48 9.20 8.81
C ASP A 135 -7.81 9.47 7.43
N VAL A 136 -7.26 8.45 6.79
CA VAL A 136 -6.69 8.56 5.44
C VAL A 136 -7.72 9.12 4.45
N ASP A 137 -7.30 10.00 3.54
CA ASP A 137 -8.24 10.67 2.63
C ASP A 137 -8.62 9.80 1.41
N ALA A 138 -7.75 8.88 1.00
CA ALA A 138 -7.99 7.90 -0.06
C ALA A 138 -7.05 6.70 0.10
N SER A 139 -7.47 5.48 -0.25
CA SER A 139 -6.63 4.29 -0.11
C SER A 139 -6.72 3.39 -1.34
N VAL A 140 -5.60 2.77 -1.72
CA VAL A 140 -5.53 1.83 -2.84
C VAL A 140 -4.82 0.55 -2.40
N GLY A 141 -5.44 -0.61 -2.64
CA GLY A 141 -4.84 -1.92 -2.37
C GLY A 141 -4.63 -2.71 -3.65
N TYR A 142 -3.41 -3.19 -3.86
CA TYR A 142 -3.07 -4.11 -4.94
C TYR A 142 -2.93 -5.53 -4.39
N TYR A 143 -3.64 -6.47 -5.01
CA TYR A 143 -3.57 -7.91 -4.69
C TYR A 143 -3.46 -8.21 -3.19
N GLY A 144 -4.34 -7.59 -2.40
CA GLY A 144 -4.33 -7.72 -0.94
C GLY A 144 -4.79 -9.10 -0.47
N VAL A 145 -3.92 -9.80 0.27
CA VAL A 145 -4.19 -11.16 0.73
C VAL A 145 -5.01 -11.16 2.03
N GLY A 146 -6.11 -11.91 2.07
CA GLY A 146 -6.93 -12.12 3.27
C GLY A 146 -7.86 -10.96 3.63
N ILE A 147 -8.23 -10.11 2.65
CA ILE A 147 -9.25 -9.05 2.81
C ILE A 147 -10.63 -9.67 3.10
N ASP A 148 -10.93 -10.85 2.55
CA ASP A 148 -12.18 -11.58 2.79
C ASP A 148 -12.43 -11.86 4.28
N GLY A 149 -11.37 -12.10 5.06
CA GLY A 149 -11.45 -12.24 6.52
C GLY A 149 -11.68 -10.93 7.29
N LEU A 150 -11.58 -9.79 6.64
CA LEU A 150 -11.71 -8.45 7.23
C LEU A 150 -13.01 -7.73 6.86
N LEU A 151 -13.92 -8.36 6.10
CA LEU A 151 -15.15 -7.74 5.61
C LEU A 151 -16.08 -7.23 6.72
N GLY A 152 -15.95 -7.73 7.94
CA GLY A 152 -16.64 -7.18 9.10
C GLY A 152 -16.29 -5.72 9.42
N GLU A 153 -15.15 -5.23 8.94
CA GLU A 153 -14.66 -3.86 9.16
C GLU A 153 -15.12 -2.86 8.08
N LYS A 154 -15.76 -3.32 7.01
CA LYS A 154 -16.17 -2.47 5.87
C LYS A 154 -16.99 -1.25 6.28
N HIS A 155 -17.74 -1.33 7.37
CA HIS A 155 -18.55 -0.22 7.88
C HIS A 155 -17.71 0.97 8.41
N GLY A 156 -16.41 0.75 8.67
CA GLY A 156 -15.46 1.81 9.01
C GLY A 156 -14.95 2.60 7.80
N ILE A 157 -15.12 2.09 6.59
CA ILE A 157 -14.62 2.75 5.36
C ILE A 157 -15.46 3.99 5.07
N ALA A 158 -14.97 5.15 5.49
CA ALA A 158 -15.64 6.45 5.32
C ALA A 158 -15.11 7.25 4.12
N ARG A 159 -13.94 6.92 3.61
CA ARG A 159 -13.23 7.58 2.50
C ARG A 159 -13.05 6.63 1.32
N PRO A 160 -12.79 7.14 0.11
CA PRO A 160 -12.62 6.30 -1.08
C PRO A 160 -11.54 5.22 -0.92
N LEU A 161 -11.89 4.01 -1.30
CA LEU A 161 -11.00 2.84 -1.38
C LEU A 161 -11.09 2.23 -2.77
N MET A 162 -9.94 1.94 -3.39
CA MET A 162 -9.85 1.18 -4.65
C MET A 162 -9.07 -0.11 -4.40
N LEU A 163 -9.55 -1.23 -4.93
CA LEU A 163 -8.84 -2.51 -4.86
C LEU A 163 -8.60 -3.06 -6.28
N HIS A 164 -7.37 -3.47 -6.54
CA HIS A 164 -6.94 -4.15 -7.76
C HIS A 164 -6.81 -5.65 -7.47
N ILE A 165 -7.65 -6.47 -8.13
CA ILE A 165 -7.83 -7.91 -7.87
C ILE A 165 -7.38 -8.70 -9.10
N PRO A 166 -6.21 -9.38 -9.08
CA PRO A 166 -5.86 -10.33 -10.12
C PRO A 166 -6.73 -11.58 -10.01
N VAL A 167 -7.35 -12.00 -11.10
CA VAL A 167 -8.36 -13.09 -11.07
C VAL A 167 -7.70 -14.44 -10.85
N GLU A 168 -6.48 -14.64 -11.36
CA GLU A 168 -5.72 -15.90 -11.21
C GLU A 168 -4.75 -15.89 -10.02
N ASP A 169 -5.02 -15.07 -9.00
CA ASP A 169 -4.17 -14.92 -7.81
C ASP A 169 -4.05 -16.23 -7.02
N HIS A 170 -2.87 -16.82 -7.02
CA HIS A 170 -2.62 -18.09 -6.30
C HIS A 170 -2.60 -17.95 -4.76
N PHE A 171 -2.60 -16.73 -4.20
CA PHE A 171 -2.74 -16.45 -2.77
C PHE A 171 -4.16 -16.08 -2.34
N VAL A 172 -5.03 -15.70 -3.30
CA VAL A 172 -6.41 -15.30 -3.05
C VAL A 172 -7.32 -16.05 -4.00
N ASP A 173 -7.80 -17.22 -3.58
CA ASP A 173 -8.61 -18.10 -4.43
C ASP A 173 -9.95 -17.45 -4.85
N HIS A 174 -10.60 -18.03 -5.86
CA HIS A 174 -11.86 -17.50 -6.39
C HIS A 174 -12.97 -17.43 -5.34
N ASP A 175 -12.99 -18.31 -4.33
CA ASP A 175 -13.97 -18.25 -3.25
C ASP A 175 -13.73 -17.05 -2.33
N ALA A 176 -12.46 -16.73 -2.03
CA ALA A 176 -12.10 -15.53 -1.30
C ALA A 176 -12.43 -14.25 -2.10
N GLN A 177 -12.12 -14.24 -3.41
CA GLN A 177 -12.49 -13.13 -4.30
C GLN A 177 -14.01 -12.95 -4.37
N ALA A 178 -14.78 -14.04 -4.50
CA ALA A 178 -16.25 -13.98 -4.49
C ALA A 178 -16.80 -13.40 -3.17
N ARG A 179 -16.17 -13.71 -2.02
CA ARG A 179 -16.54 -13.09 -0.73
C ARG A 179 -16.22 -11.60 -0.70
N ILE A 180 -15.08 -11.18 -1.25
CA ILE A 180 -14.70 -9.76 -1.35
C ILE A 180 -15.74 -9.00 -2.18
N HIS A 181 -16.11 -9.50 -3.36
CA HIS A 181 -17.14 -8.91 -4.21
C HIS A 181 -18.50 -8.85 -3.50
N ALA A 182 -18.98 -9.96 -2.95
CA ALA A 182 -20.25 -9.99 -2.21
C ALA A 182 -20.26 -9.03 -1.01
N GLY A 183 -19.10 -8.73 -0.43
CA GLY A 183 -18.97 -7.81 0.69
C GLY A 183 -18.87 -6.34 0.29
N LEU A 184 -18.28 -6.04 -0.87
CA LEU A 184 -17.81 -4.68 -1.21
C LEU A 184 -18.40 -4.08 -2.49
N ASP A 185 -18.99 -4.86 -3.45
CA ASP A 185 -19.49 -4.32 -4.71
C ASP A 185 -20.54 -3.22 -4.51
N ASP A 186 -21.42 -3.37 -3.52
CA ASP A 186 -22.44 -2.38 -3.20
C ASP A 186 -21.97 -1.29 -2.22
N HIS A 187 -20.69 -1.27 -1.83
CA HIS A 187 -20.19 -0.29 -0.86
C HIS A 187 -19.95 1.06 -1.53
N PRO A 188 -20.59 2.17 -1.08
CA PRO A 188 -20.59 3.45 -1.81
C PRO A 188 -19.25 4.15 -1.89
N LYS A 189 -18.24 3.66 -1.16
CA LYS A 189 -16.88 4.23 -1.12
C LYS A 189 -15.83 3.28 -1.69
N VAL A 190 -16.21 2.09 -2.16
CA VAL A 190 -15.25 1.09 -2.64
C VAL A 190 -15.41 0.88 -4.14
N THR A 191 -14.30 0.84 -4.83
CA THR A 191 -14.22 0.47 -6.25
C THR A 191 -13.33 -0.75 -6.39
N LEU A 192 -13.85 -1.81 -7.00
CA LEU A 192 -13.09 -3.02 -7.31
C LEU A 192 -12.73 -3.05 -8.80
N HIS A 193 -11.53 -3.46 -9.11
CA HIS A 193 -11.07 -3.69 -10.49
C HIS A 193 -10.45 -5.06 -10.61
N ASP A 194 -11.09 -5.91 -11.41
CA ASP A 194 -10.58 -7.24 -11.74
C ASP A 194 -9.63 -7.21 -12.92
N TYR A 195 -8.63 -8.08 -12.87
CA TYR A 195 -7.63 -8.27 -13.91
C TYR A 195 -7.62 -9.74 -14.34
N PRO A 196 -8.43 -10.11 -15.36
CA PRO A 196 -8.50 -11.47 -15.87
C PRO A 196 -7.16 -11.94 -16.42
N GLY A 197 -6.77 -13.16 -16.08
CA GLY A 197 -5.51 -13.77 -16.53
C GLY A 197 -4.27 -13.33 -15.75
N GLU A 198 -4.41 -12.40 -14.83
CA GLU A 198 -3.30 -11.89 -14.01
C GLU A 198 -3.20 -12.64 -12.69
N ASP A 199 -1.96 -12.86 -12.26
CA ASP A 199 -1.60 -13.49 -10.99
C ASP A 199 -1.07 -12.46 -9.98
N HIS A 200 -0.81 -12.91 -8.78
CA HIS A 200 -0.27 -12.12 -7.68
C HIS A 200 1.01 -11.36 -8.06
N GLY A 201 1.07 -10.08 -7.75
CA GLY A 201 2.24 -9.25 -8.04
C GLY A 201 2.30 -8.71 -9.48
N PHE A 202 1.23 -8.82 -10.28
CA PHE A 202 1.20 -8.38 -11.68
C PHE A 202 1.62 -6.91 -11.88
N ALA A 203 1.46 -6.06 -10.87
CA ALA A 203 1.84 -4.64 -10.89
C ALA A 203 3.10 -4.35 -10.03
N ALA A 204 3.93 -5.36 -9.74
CA ALA A 204 5.22 -5.14 -9.11
C ALA A 204 6.08 -4.18 -9.95
N ALA A 205 6.85 -3.29 -9.30
CA ALA A 205 7.66 -2.30 -10.02
C ALA A 205 8.74 -2.94 -10.90
N PHE A 206 9.21 -4.12 -10.50
CA PHE A 206 10.25 -4.90 -11.19
C PHE A 206 10.00 -6.40 -11.04
N GLY A 207 10.75 -7.19 -11.79
CA GLY A 207 10.84 -8.64 -11.63
C GLY A 207 9.90 -9.42 -12.54
N SER A 208 9.95 -10.73 -12.40
CA SER A 208 9.32 -11.70 -13.30
C SER A 208 7.80 -11.72 -13.22
N ARG A 209 7.22 -11.20 -12.13
CA ARG A 209 5.78 -11.19 -11.88
C ARG A 209 5.04 -10.06 -12.60
N ARG A 210 5.75 -9.02 -13.04
CA ARG A 210 5.14 -7.85 -13.68
C ARG A 210 4.54 -8.21 -15.04
N SER A 211 3.27 -7.88 -15.23
CA SER A 211 2.53 -7.89 -16.48
C SER A 211 2.36 -6.45 -16.98
N GLU A 212 3.10 -6.06 -18.00
CA GLU A 212 3.25 -4.65 -18.36
C GLU A 212 1.93 -3.99 -18.75
N GLU A 213 1.08 -4.67 -19.51
CA GLU A 213 -0.22 -4.15 -19.95
C GLU A 213 -1.16 -3.94 -18.75
N ALA A 214 -1.31 -4.96 -17.91
CA ALA A 214 -2.19 -4.90 -16.74
C ALA A 214 -1.65 -3.94 -15.68
N ALA A 215 -0.32 -3.92 -15.46
CA ALA A 215 0.31 -2.98 -14.55
C ALA A 215 0.08 -1.54 -14.98
N THR A 216 0.31 -1.21 -16.26
CA THR A 216 0.07 0.14 -16.81
C THR A 216 -1.39 0.57 -16.64
N LEU A 217 -2.34 -0.33 -16.86
CA LEU A 217 -3.77 -0.06 -16.68
C LEU A 217 -4.08 0.23 -15.19
N ALA A 218 -3.57 -0.60 -14.27
CA ALA A 218 -3.80 -0.43 -12.84
C ALA A 218 -3.14 0.83 -12.29
N GLU A 219 -1.91 1.11 -12.68
CA GLU A 219 -1.17 2.33 -12.34
C GLU A 219 -1.90 3.59 -12.84
N GLY A 220 -2.43 3.56 -14.07
CA GLY A 220 -3.25 4.65 -14.62
C GLY A 220 -4.55 4.89 -13.83
N ARG A 221 -5.24 3.82 -13.41
CA ARG A 221 -6.44 3.92 -12.55
C ARG A 221 -6.09 4.52 -11.19
N THR A 222 -5.01 4.07 -10.57
CA THR A 222 -4.50 4.59 -9.30
C THR A 222 -4.12 6.07 -9.40
N ALA A 223 -3.42 6.47 -10.46
CA ALA A 223 -3.05 7.86 -10.70
C ALA A 223 -4.29 8.77 -10.85
N ALA A 224 -5.30 8.33 -11.62
CA ALA A 224 -6.56 9.05 -11.77
C ALA A 224 -7.32 9.16 -10.44
N PHE A 225 -7.37 8.08 -9.67
CA PHE A 225 -8.02 8.04 -8.36
C PHE A 225 -7.37 9.01 -7.36
N PHE A 226 -6.05 9.03 -7.25
CA PHE A 226 -5.38 9.98 -6.37
C PHE A 226 -5.50 11.41 -6.87
N ALA A 227 -5.48 11.66 -8.19
CA ALA A 227 -5.72 13.00 -8.74
C ALA A 227 -7.12 13.53 -8.43
N GLU A 228 -8.13 12.67 -8.40
CA GLU A 228 -9.51 13.04 -8.04
C GLU A 228 -9.65 13.35 -6.55
N HIS A 229 -9.00 12.56 -5.69
CA HIS A 229 -9.27 12.61 -4.26
C HIS A 229 -8.25 13.42 -3.45
N LEU A 230 -7.01 13.56 -3.94
CA LEU A 230 -5.95 14.28 -3.22
C LEU A 230 -5.61 15.65 -3.84
N GLY A 231 -5.92 15.85 -5.10
CA GLY A 231 -5.64 17.10 -5.83
C GLY A 231 -4.51 17.01 -6.83
#